data_77c3f17b01ca4290f4e964b8b56a51f2
#
_entry.id   77c3f17b01ca4290f4e964b8b56a51f2
#
_cell.length_a   1.000
_cell.length_b   1.000
_cell.length_c   1.000
_cell.angle_alpha   90.00
_cell.angle_beta   90.00
_cell.angle_gamma   90.00
#
_symmetry.space_group_name_H-M   'P 1'
#
loop_
_entity.id
_entity.type
_entity.pdbx_description
1 polymer ?
#
loop_
_entity_poly.entity_id
_entity_poly.type
_entity_poly.pdbx_seq_one_letter_code
_entity_poly.pdbx_strand_id
1 'polypeptide(L)'
;MMMAATEGAMAFQKGLGAVHALSHPLGAVPGISLHHGTLNAVLLPAVMRFNRPVVGAKYEALAQAMGLSAGVAPDEAIARLTARLGLPVSLGAMGLNRAALPEIAQAALKDHCHATNPRPATAEDYLRMLEESY
;
A
#
# COMPACT_ATOMS: atom_id res chain seq x y z
N MET A 1 -9.47 0.08 -19.53
CA MET A 1 -9.41 0.91 -18.31
C MET A 1 -10.72 0.84 -17.52
N MET A 2 -11.91 1.12 -18.09
CA MET A 2 -13.19 1.09 -17.35
C MET A 2 -13.49 -0.29 -16.72
N MET A 3 -13.31 -1.39 -17.46
CA MET A 3 -13.48 -2.75 -16.92
C MET A 3 -12.55 -3.01 -15.74
N ALA A 4 -11.27 -2.71 -15.88
CA ALA A 4 -10.30 -2.89 -14.78
C ALA A 4 -10.66 -2.08 -13.53
N ALA A 5 -11.16 -0.85 -13.71
CA ALA A 5 -11.63 -0.03 -12.58
C ALA A 5 -12.88 -0.64 -11.90
N THR A 6 -13.81 -1.19 -12.70
CA THR A 6 -15.01 -1.87 -12.19
C THR A 6 -14.63 -3.13 -11.40
N GLU A 7 -13.74 -3.96 -11.96
CA GLU A 7 -13.26 -5.17 -11.28
C GLU A 7 -12.54 -4.84 -9.97
N GLY A 8 -11.71 -3.78 -9.96
CA GLY A 8 -11.08 -3.27 -8.75
C GLY A 8 -12.11 -2.83 -7.70
N ALA A 9 -13.16 -2.09 -8.11
CA ALA A 9 -14.23 -1.68 -7.21
C ALA A 9 -15.03 -2.87 -6.65
N MET A 10 -15.27 -3.90 -7.44
CA MET A 10 -15.91 -5.15 -6.97
C MET A 10 -15.04 -5.88 -5.93
N ALA A 11 -13.72 -5.83 -6.06
CA ALA A 11 -12.80 -6.43 -5.10
C ALA A 11 -12.83 -5.74 -3.73
N PHE A 12 -13.25 -4.48 -3.61
CA PHE A 12 -13.38 -3.73 -2.36
C PHE A 12 -14.23 -4.43 -1.30
N GLN A 13 -15.24 -5.17 -1.74
CA GLN A 13 -16.13 -5.90 -0.84
C GLN A 13 -15.42 -7.01 -0.05
N LYS A 14 -14.20 -7.39 -0.45
CA LYS A 14 -13.34 -8.33 0.28
C LYS A 14 -12.59 -7.69 1.45
N GLY A 15 -12.63 -6.36 1.57
CA GLY A 15 -11.85 -5.56 2.49
C GLY A 15 -10.61 -4.92 1.83
N LEU A 16 -10.17 -3.80 2.37
CA LEU A 16 -9.11 -2.98 1.76
C LEU A 16 -7.72 -3.18 2.40
N GLY A 17 -7.64 -3.59 3.66
CA GLY A 17 -6.39 -3.94 4.33
C GLY A 17 -5.43 -2.78 4.63
N ALA A 18 -4.16 -3.13 4.88
CA ALA A 18 -3.14 -2.24 5.42
C ALA A 18 -2.81 -1.02 4.55
N VAL A 19 -2.93 -1.13 3.21
CA VAL A 19 -2.70 0.02 2.31
C VAL A 19 -3.65 1.15 2.67
N HIS A 20 -4.94 0.85 2.81
CA HIS A 20 -5.96 1.85 3.12
C HIS A 20 -5.92 2.28 4.59
N ALA A 21 -5.63 1.35 5.51
CA ALA A 21 -5.41 1.69 6.91
C ALA A 21 -4.31 2.74 7.10
N LEU A 22 -3.27 2.72 6.26
CA LEU A 22 -2.21 3.73 6.24
C LEU A 22 -2.58 4.98 5.45
N SER A 23 -3.22 4.83 4.27
CA SER A 23 -3.49 5.98 3.40
C SER A 23 -4.59 6.91 3.92
N HIS A 24 -5.53 6.42 4.71
CA HIS A 24 -6.57 7.26 5.32
C HIS A 24 -6.00 8.30 6.29
N PRO A 25 -5.23 7.93 7.33
CA PRO A 25 -4.61 8.91 8.21
C PRO A 25 -3.57 9.79 7.50
N LEU A 26 -2.87 9.27 6.49
CA LEU A 26 -1.97 10.08 5.65
C LEU A 26 -2.74 11.17 4.89
N GLY A 27 -3.90 10.83 4.32
CA GLY A 27 -4.75 11.79 3.62
C GLY A 27 -5.37 12.87 4.54
N ALA A 28 -5.37 12.63 5.86
CA ALA A 28 -5.89 13.56 6.85
C ALA A 28 -4.82 14.47 7.48
N VAL A 29 -3.55 14.37 7.06
CA VAL A 29 -2.45 15.20 7.60
C VAL A 29 -2.70 16.67 7.29
N PRO A 30 -2.76 17.56 8.30
CA PRO A 30 -3.03 18.98 8.09
C PRO A 30 -1.94 19.68 7.27
N GLY A 31 -2.34 20.62 6.44
CA GLY A 31 -1.42 21.50 5.70
C GLY A 31 -0.78 20.88 4.45
N ILE A 32 -1.08 19.61 4.14
CA ILE A 32 -0.61 18.93 2.93
C ILE A 32 -1.78 18.22 2.23
N SER A 33 -1.80 18.29 0.91
CA SER A 33 -2.81 17.58 0.10
C SER A 33 -2.16 16.36 -0.56
N LEU A 34 -2.41 15.18 0.00
CA LEU A 34 -1.88 13.93 -0.49
C LEU A 34 -2.95 13.19 -1.30
N HIS A 35 -2.72 13.03 -2.59
CA HIS A 35 -3.66 12.34 -3.48
C HIS A 35 -3.77 10.86 -3.10
N HIS A 36 -4.99 10.40 -2.77
CA HIS A 36 -5.25 9.06 -2.23
C HIS A 36 -4.72 7.92 -3.11
N GLY A 37 -4.98 7.98 -4.42
CA GLY A 37 -4.48 6.96 -5.34
C GLY A 37 -2.95 6.88 -5.41
N THR A 38 -2.27 8.03 -5.30
CA THR A 38 -0.80 8.10 -5.27
C THR A 38 -0.26 7.54 -3.95
N LEU A 39 -0.90 7.85 -2.82
CA LEU A 39 -0.56 7.23 -1.51
C LEU A 39 -0.64 5.72 -1.58
N ASN A 40 -1.74 5.18 -2.13
CA ASN A 40 -1.91 3.74 -2.27
C ASN A 40 -0.81 3.12 -3.15
N ALA A 41 -0.42 3.78 -4.25
CA ALA A 41 0.64 3.29 -5.12
C ALA A 41 2.02 3.27 -4.43
N VAL A 42 2.32 4.27 -3.60
CA VAL A 42 3.58 4.37 -2.84
C VAL A 42 3.65 3.34 -1.72
N LEU A 43 2.55 3.12 -1.00
CA LEU A 43 2.47 2.20 0.14
C LEU A 43 2.40 0.73 -0.28
N LEU A 44 1.81 0.44 -1.44
CA LEU A 44 1.47 -0.92 -1.87
C LEU A 44 2.68 -1.87 -1.89
N PRO A 45 3.88 -1.52 -2.39
CA PRO A 45 5.03 -2.43 -2.38
C PRO A 45 5.43 -2.90 -0.98
N ALA A 46 5.51 -2.00 0.00
CA ALA A 46 5.87 -2.32 1.39
C ALA A 46 4.81 -3.24 2.04
N VAL A 47 3.53 -2.93 1.85
CA VAL A 47 2.42 -3.75 2.36
C VAL A 47 2.39 -5.14 1.72
N MET A 48 2.69 -5.24 0.42
CA MET A 48 2.77 -6.53 -0.26
C MET A 48 3.89 -7.40 0.30
N ARG A 49 5.07 -6.84 0.55
CA ARG A 49 6.18 -7.54 1.22
C ARG A 49 5.77 -8.01 2.62
N PHE A 50 5.12 -7.14 3.39
CA PHE A 50 4.62 -7.50 4.72
C PHE A 50 3.64 -8.67 4.69
N ASN A 51 2.70 -8.69 3.75
CA ASN A 51 1.67 -9.73 3.64
C ASN A 51 2.19 -11.04 3.00
N ARG A 52 3.27 -11.00 2.23
CA ARG A 52 3.79 -12.15 1.46
C ARG A 52 3.88 -13.46 2.26
N PRO A 53 4.37 -13.49 3.52
CA PRO A 53 4.51 -14.74 4.27
C PRO A 53 3.21 -15.48 4.53
N VAL A 54 2.05 -14.79 4.51
CA VAL A 54 0.75 -15.38 4.85
C VAL A 54 -0.17 -15.59 3.66
N VAL A 55 0.12 -14.97 2.51
CA VAL A 55 -0.74 -15.09 1.31
C VAL A 55 -0.33 -16.24 0.40
N GLY A 56 0.86 -16.82 0.58
CA GLY A 56 1.30 -18.05 -0.08
C GLY A 56 1.10 -18.04 -1.60
N ALA A 57 0.44 -19.08 -2.12
CA ALA A 57 0.20 -19.24 -3.56
C ALA A 57 -0.57 -18.09 -4.23
N LYS A 58 -1.31 -17.26 -3.48
CA LYS A 58 -1.99 -16.08 -4.03
C LYS A 58 -1.00 -15.04 -4.55
N TYR A 59 0.18 -14.95 -3.95
CA TYR A 59 1.24 -14.05 -4.40
C TYR A 59 1.78 -14.48 -5.77
N GLU A 60 1.97 -15.79 -5.96
CA GLU A 60 2.37 -16.37 -7.25
C GLU A 60 1.27 -16.22 -8.31
N ALA A 61 0.01 -16.45 -7.94
CA ALA A 61 -1.12 -16.25 -8.84
C ALA A 61 -1.22 -14.79 -9.30
N LEU A 62 -0.92 -13.82 -8.42
CA LEU A 62 -0.86 -12.41 -8.77
C LEU A 62 0.27 -12.13 -9.77
N ALA A 63 1.47 -12.68 -9.55
CA ALA A 63 2.59 -12.56 -10.49
C ALA A 63 2.22 -13.07 -11.89
N GLN A 64 1.57 -14.24 -11.96
CA GLN A 64 1.09 -14.80 -13.22
C GLN A 64 0.04 -13.92 -13.90
N ALA A 65 -0.96 -13.44 -13.15
CA ALA A 65 -1.98 -12.55 -13.66
C ALA A 65 -1.43 -11.21 -14.19
N MET A 66 -0.33 -10.73 -13.58
CA MET A 66 0.40 -9.54 -14.05
C MET A 66 1.32 -9.83 -15.25
N GLY A 67 1.44 -11.08 -15.70
CA GLY A 67 2.34 -11.48 -16.79
C GLY A 67 3.82 -11.29 -16.46
N LEU A 68 4.20 -11.41 -15.19
CA LEU A 68 5.59 -11.23 -14.78
C LEU A 68 6.44 -12.43 -15.14
N SER A 69 7.68 -12.15 -15.56
CA SER A 69 8.68 -13.19 -15.76
C SER A 69 9.01 -13.93 -14.47
N ALA A 70 9.46 -15.19 -14.59
CA ALA A 70 9.89 -15.97 -13.44
C ALA A 70 10.93 -15.22 -12.58
N GLY A 71 10.72 -15.21 -11.28
CA GLY A 71 11.60 -14.54 -10.31
C GLY A 71 11.35 -13.04 -10.12
N VAL A 72 10.46 -12.41 -10.89
CA VAL A 72 10.08 -11.00 -10.66
C VAL A 72 8.96 -10.94 -9.61
N ALA A 73 9.23 -10.27 -8.50
CA ALA A 73 8.26 -10.10 -7.44
C ALA A 73 7.19 -9.03 -7.82
N PRO A 74 5.90 -9.28 -7.56
CA PRO A 74 4.82 -8.32 -7.84
C PRO A 74 5.03 -6.94 -7.21
N ASP A 75 5.52 -6.86 -5.97
CA ASP A 75 5.81 -5.60 -5.30
C ASP A 75 6.90 -4.78 -6.01
N GLU A 76 7.95 -5.43 -6.51
CA GLU A 76 8.98 -4.77 -7.33
C GLU A 76 8.43 -4.31 -8.68
N ALA A 77 7.57 -5.12 -9.32
CA ALA A 77 6.97 -4.76 -10.59
C ALA A 77 6.07 -3.52 -10.44
N ILE A 78 5.30 -3.44 -9.34
CA ILE A 78 4.46 -2.28 -9.01
C ILE A 78 5.33 -1.04 -8.74
N ALA A 79 6.40 -1.15 -7.94
CA ALA A 79 7.30 -0.03 -7.68
C ALA A 79 7.91 0.51 -8.99
N ARG A 80 8.35 -0.38 -9.89
CA ARG A 80 8.85 0.00 -11.22
C ARG A 80 7.79 0.67 -12.08
N LEU A 81 6.54 0.16 -12.05
CA LEU A 81 5.43 0.77 -12.78
C LEU A 81 5.14 2.18 -12.29
N THR A 82 5.07 2.38 -10.96
CA THR A 82 4.87 3.69 -10.33
C THR A 82 5.92 4.71 -10.81
N ALA A 83 7.19 4.32 -10.81
CA ALA A 83 8.29 5.15 -11.30
C ALA A 83 8.16 5.46 -12.81
N ARG A 84 7.82 4.45 -13.65
CA ARG A 84 7.64 4.64 -15.11
C ARG A 84 6.47 5.58 -15.45
N LEU A 85 5.46 5.63 -14.61
CA LEU A 85 4.32 6.55 -14.76
C LEU A 85 4.63 7.97 -14.31
N GLY A 86 5.85 8.24 -13.79
CA GLY A 86 6.23 9.55 -13.27
C GLY A 86 5.52 9.93 -11.96
N LEU A 87 4.95 8.93 -11.26
CA LEU A 87 4.35 9.17 -9.96
C LEU A 87 5.43 9.28 -8.87
N PRO A 88 5.16 9.97 -7.76
CA PRO A 88 6.04 9.93 -6.59
C PRO A 88 6.33 8.50 -6.16
N VAL A 89 7.58 8.22 -5.82
CA VAL A 89 8.03 6.87 -5.42
C VAL A 89 8.24 6.74 -3.92
N SER A 90 8.04 7.83 -3.17
CA SER A 90 8.16 7.84 -1.71
C SER A 90 7.25 8.88 -1.07
N LEU A 91 6.93 8.69 0.21
CA LEU A 91 6.17 9.66 1.01
C LEU A 91 6.93 10.98 1.18
N GLY A 92 8.26 10.91 1.29
CA GLY A 92 9.12 12.10 1.33
C GLY A 92 9.03 12.92 0.03
N ALA A 93 9.01 12.28 -1.14
CA ALA A 93 8.80 12.94 -2.43
C ALA A 93 7.41 13.58 -2.57
N MET A 94 6.43 13.12 -1.78
CA MET A 94 5.10 13.73 -1.67
C MET A 94 5.04 14.89 -0.67
N GLY A 95 6.17 15.21 0.00
CA GLY A 95 6.27 16.32 0.96
C GLY A 95 5.85 15.98 2.39
N LEU A 96 5.65 14.69 2.73
CA LEU A 96 5.33 14.29 4.09
C LEU A 96 6.50 14.54 5.03
N ASN A 97 6.23 15.09 6.22
CA ASN A 97 7.23 15.18 7.28
C ASN A 97 7.41 13.83 7.97
N ARG A 98 8.64 13.30 8.00
CA ARG A 98 8.96 12.02 8.63
C ARG A 98 8.56 11.94 10.11
N ALA A 99 8.56 13.06 10.81
CA ALA A 99 8.15 13.12 12.21
C ALA A 99 6.68 12.71 12.46
N ALA A 100 5.83 12.72 11.41
CA ALA A 100 4.43 12.28 11.50
C ALA A 100 4.25 10.77 11.47
N LEU A 101 5.25 9.99 11.01
CA LEU A 101 5.11 8.55 10.79
C LEU A 101 4.64 7.77 12.03
N PRO A 102 5.16 8.02 13.26
CA PRO A 102 4.69 7.28 14.45
C PRO A 102 3.21 7.51 14.76
N GLU A 103 2.72 8.73 14.61
CA GLU A 103 1.31 9.06 14.84
C GLU A 103 0.40 8.39 13.81
N ILE A 104 0.82 8.41 12.53
CA ILE A 104 0.12 7.74 11.44
C ILE A 104 0.04 6.22 11.67
N ALA A 105 1.12 5.59 12.14
CA ALA A 105 1.14 4.17 12.46
C ALA A 105 0.14 3.81 13.58
N GLN A 106 0.01 4.65 14.59
CA GLN A 106 -0.98 4.49 15.65
C GLN A 106 -2.42 4.70 15.16
N ALA A 107 -2.63 5.67 14.28
CA ALA A 107 -3.94 5.93 13.67
C ALA A 107 -4.39 4.76 12.77
N ALA A 108 -3.47 4.14 12.03
CA ALA A 108 -3.74 3.00 11.16
C ALA A 108 -4.33 1.79 11.92
N LEU A 109 -3.94 1.56 13.18
CA LEU A 109 -4.52 0.51 14.01
C LEU A 109 -6.00 0.71 14.32
N LYS A 110 -6.47 1.96 14.29
CA LYS A 110 -7.86 2.34 14.58
C LYS A 110 -8.71 2.41 13.33
N ASP A 111 -8.11 2.32 12.16
CA ASP A 111 -8.81 2.35 10.88
C ASP A 111 -9.56 1.04 10.64
N HIS A 112 -10.78 1.12 10.11
CA HIS A 112 -11.63 -0.05 9.85
C HIS A 112 -11.00 -1.03 8.85
N CYS A 113 -10.11 -0.57 7.97
CA CYS A 113 -9.42 -1.44 7.01
C CYS A 113 -8.32 -2.29 7.66
N HIS A 114 -7.86 -1.94 8.88
CA HIS A 114 -6.88 -2.73 9.62
C HIS A 114 -7.32 -4.18 9.80
N ALA A 115 -8.57 -4.40 10.19
CA ALA A 115 -9.12 -5.71 10.50
C ALA A 115 -9.21 -6.67 9.29
N THR A 116 -9.17 -6.13 8.08
CA THR A 116 -9.29 -6.93 6.85
C THR A 116 -7.95 -7.22 6.16
N ASN A 117 -6.83 -6.82 6.78
CA ASN A 117 -5.51 -7.17 6.25
C ASN A 117 -5.21 -8.66 6.46
N PRO A 118 -4.67 -9.38 5.45
CA PRO A 118 -4.39 -10.83 5.56
C PRO A 118 -3.47 -11.20 6.73
N ARG A 119 -2.50 -10.35 7.03
CA ARG A 119 -1.58 -10.50 8.16
C ARG A 119 -1.91 -9.44 9.21
N PRO A 120 -2.25 -9.84 10.46
CA PRO A 120 -2.41 -8.87 11.55
C PRO A 120 -1.14 -8.00 11.68
N ALA A 121 -1.32 -6.70 11.77
CA ALA A 121 -0.22 -5.74 11.90
C ALA A 121 -0.24 -5.06 13.27
N THR A 122 0.93 -4.83 13.84
CA THR A 122 1.12 -3.97 15.02
C THR A 122 1.43 -2.53 14.60
N ALA A 123 1.48 -1.60 15.55
CA ALA A 123 1.93 -0.24 15.28
C ALA A 123 3.38 -0.21 14.75
N GLU A 124 4.22 -1.09 15.26
CA GLU A 124 5.62 -1.21 14.81
C GLU A 124 5.71 -1.74 13.38
N ASP A 125 4.82 -2.68 12.99
CA ASP A 125 4.73 -3.16 11.61
C ASP A 125 4.29 -2.03 10.67
N TYR A 126 3.29 -1.23 11.07
CA TYR A 126 2.87 -0.07 10.30
C TYR A 126 3.97 0.98 10.19
N LEU A 127 4.69 1.25 11.28
CA LEU A 127 5.83 2.18 11.23
C LEU A 127 6.91 1.69 10.28
N ARG A 128 7.25 0.41 10.27
CA ARG A 128 8.20 -0.16 9.31
C ARG A 128 7.74 0.00 7.88
N MET A 129 6.46 -0.30 7.57
CA MET A 129 5.92 -0.10 6.22
C MET A 129 5.97 1.37 5.78
N LEU A 130 5.71 2.31 6.69
CA LEU A 130 5.83 3.74 6.44
C LEU A 130 7.28 4.17 6.19
N GLU A 131 8.23 3.67 7.00
CA GLU A 131 9.66 3.94 6.83
C GLU A 131 10.20 3.38 5.50
N GLU A 132 9.77 2.18 5.10
CA GLU A 132 10.11 1.60 3.79
C GLU A 132 9.53 2.39 2.61
N SER A 133 8.45 3.11 2.84
CA SER A 133 7.77 3.92 1.82
C SER A 133 8.23 5.39 1.82
N TYR A 134 9.10 5.79 2.77
CA TYR A 134 9.59 7.15 2.93
C TYR A 134 10.85 7.42 2.11
#